data_347a4e5dda4a90e0bad18a3449b2d93f
#
_entry.id   347a4e5dda4a90e0bad18a3449b2d93f
#
_cell.length_a   1.000
_cell.length_b   1.000
_cell.length_c   1.000
_cell.angle_alpha   90.00
_cell.angle_beta   90.00
_cell.angle_gamma   90.00
#
_symmetry.space_group_name_H-M   'P 1'
#
loop_
_entity.id
_entity.type
_entity.pdbx_description
1 polymer ?
#
loop_
_entity_poly.entity_id
_entity_poly.type
_entity_poly.pdbx_seq_one_letter_code
_entity_poly.pdbx_strand_id
1 'polypeptide(L)'
;MLSDFLFSFNDINIFFNLFGYISFRAGISLIFSFIIVFLLMPKWINLQKNIFPKGQPIRTDGPSSHVIKEGTPALGGVLILLSIVINTILWTNNFSKFNYLVILSIILFGFLGFTDDYLKIKFRKGISSKLKFFIQILITFFLLYLINQYIINLTSLYLPFFKSFSLELGYFYIIFAIFVIIGSTNATNLTDGLDGLVSMPLIFVFLTFAVFSYIIGNSIYSDYLLLNFVPSSGELVIVCTASIGALLAFLWYNSYPAEVFMGDTGSQSLGGSLAIISILLKQEFVLAIAGGLFVIEALSVSIQVIFFKFKKKRFFLMAPLHHHYEKKGIPEQKIVIRFWIISFIFCLIALSLLKIR
;
A
#
# COMPACT_ATOMS: atom_id res chain seq x y z
N MET A 1 -7.32 -1.24 22.20
CA MET A 1 -8.65 -1.76 22.63
C MET A 1 -8.58 -3.17 23.21
N LEU A 2 -8.42 -4.25 22.41
CA LEU A 2 -8.20 -5.57 22.99
C LEU A 2 -6.87 -5.64 23.73
N SER A 3 -5.84 -5.05 23.17
CA SER A 3 -4.51 -4.92 23.79
C SER A 3 -4.56 -4.17 25.12
N ASP A 4 -5.30 -3.06 25.21
CA ASP A 4 -5.45 -2.29 26.48
C ASP A 4 -6.22 -3.12 27.53
N PHE A 5 -7.27 -3.82 27.09
CA PHE A 5 -8.03 -4.71 27.95
C PHE A 5 -7.16 -5.86 28.48
N LEU A 6 -6.37 -6.51 27.64
CA LEU A 6 -5.47 -7.57 28.06
C LEU A 6 -4.34 -7.03 28.95
N PHE A 7 -3.81 -5.87 28.65
CA PHE A 7 -2.79 -5.21 29.47
C PHE A 7 -3.29 -4.85 30.88
N SER A 8 -4.59 -4.55 31.05
CA SER A 8 -5.16 -4.25 32.37
C SER A 8 -5.13 -5.43 33.35
N PHE A 9 -4.85 -6.64 32.87
CA PHE A 9 -4.67 -7.84 33.72
C PHE A 9 -3.19 -8.10 34.09
N ASN A 10 -2.28 -7.16 33.86
CA ASN A 10 -0.85 -7.31 34.15
C ASN A 10 -0.55 -7.59 35.64
N ASP A 11 -1.39 -7.08 36.57
CA ASP A 11 -1.30 -7.32 38.00
C ASP A 11 -1.66 -8.78 38.39
N ILE A 12 -2.45 -9.47 37.54
CA ILE A 12 -2.87 -10.86 37.78
C ILE A 12 -1.80 -11.83 37.27
N ASN A 13 -1.23 -11.55 36.11
CA ASN A 13 -0.18 -12.41 35.53
C ASN A 13 0.76 -11.58 34.66
N ILE A 14 2.06 -11.74 34.90
CA ILE A 14 3.15 -11.04 34.19
C ILE A 14 3.11 -11.23 32.65
N PHE A 15 2.49 -12.32 32.18
CA PHE A 15 2.28 -12.56 30.75
C PHE A 15 1.55 -11.40 30.07
N PHE A 16 0.58 -10.78 30.75
CA PHE A 16 -0.20 -9.68 30.18
C PHE A 16 0.61 -8.39 29.97
N ASN A 17 1.79 -8.25 30.60
CA ASN A 17 2.72 -7.15 30.31
C ASN A 17 3.22 -7.16 28.86
N LEU A 18 3.22 -8.30 28.19
CA LEU A 18 3.63 -8.39 26.79
C LEU A 18 2.78 -7.51 25.87
N PHE A 19 1.49 -7.31 26.19
CA PHE A 19 0.59 -6.46 25.42
C PHE A 19 0.91 -4.96 25.53
N GLY A 20 1.74 -4.54 26.47
CA GLY A 20 2.30 -3.19 26.55
C GLY A 20 3.37 -2.91 25.48
N TYR A 21 4.06 -3.95 24.98
CA TYR A 21 5.15 -3.78 24.02
C TYR A 21 4.65 -3.76 22.57
N ILE A 22 5.01 -2.71 21.84
CA ILE A 22 4.65 -2.53 20.41
C ILE A 22 5.13 -3.71 19.56
N SER A 23 6.35 -4.21 19.80
CA SER A 23 6.93 -5.33 19.06
C SER A 23 6.12 -6.62 19.20
N PHE A 24 5.60 -6.91 20.39
CA PHE A 24 4.75 -8.09 20.63
C PHE A 24 3.40 -7.94 19.92
N ARG A 25 2.75 -6.78 20.06
CA ARG A 25 1.48 -6.48 19.39
C ARG A 25 1.60 -6.48 17.87
N ALA A 26 2.73 -6.00 17.35
CA ALA A 26 3.04 -6.05 15.92
C ALA A 26 3.13 -7.50 15.41
N GLY A 27 3.84 -8.38 16.14
CA GLY A 27 3.92 -9.82 15.82
C GLY A 27 2.53 -10.48 15.82
N ILE A 28 1.73 -10.23 16.85
CA ILE A 28 0.36 -10.75 16.92
C ILE A 28 -0.50 -10.21 15.78
N SER A 29 -0.45 -8.92 15.51
CA SER A 29 -1.21 -8.28 14.43
C SER A 29 -0.89 -8.91 13.07
N LEU A 30 0.38 -9.18 12.79
CA LEU A 30 0.81 -9.88 11.58
C LEU A 30 0.20 -11.28 11.49
N ILE A 31 0.37 -12.08 12.56
CA ILE A 31 -0.10 -13.48 12.58
C ILE A 31 -1.63 -13.55 12.47
N PHE A 32 -2.36 -12.74 13.22
CA PHE A 32 -3.83 -12.74 13.18
C PHE A 32 -4.35 -12.27 11.82
N SER A 33 -3.72 -11.24 11.25
CA SER A 33 -4.10 -10.77 9.91
C SER A 33 -3.85 -11.83 8.85
N PHE A 34 -2.71 -12.55 8.93
CA PHE A 34 -2.43 -13.70 8.08
C PHE A 34 -3.49 -14.79 8.23
N ILE A 35 -3.80 -15.21 9.46
CA ILE A 35 -4.76 -16.28 9.72
C ILE A 35 -6.15 -15.92 9.19
N ILE A 36 -6.63 -14.70 9.43
CA ILE A 36 -7.95 -14.26 8.96
C ILE A 36 -8.05 -14.37 7.44
N VAL A 37 -7.09 -13.80 6.71
CA VAL A 37 -7.11 -13.84 5.24
C VAL A 37 -6.92 -15.26 4.73
N PHE A 38 -5.97 -16.02 5.30
CA PHE A 38 -5.68 -17.40 4.88
C PHE A 38 -6.90 -18.32 5.01
N LEU A 39 -7.61 -18.27 6.14
CA LEU A 39 -8.76 -19.13 6.38
C LEU A 39 -10.04 -18.71 5.65
N LEU A 40 -10.23 -17.41 5.44
CA LEU A 40 -11.45 -16.89 4.80
C LEU A 40 -11.35 -16.78 3.28
N MET A 41 -10.16 -16.69 2.70
CA MET A 41 -9.97 -16.49 1.27
C MET A 41 -10.60 -17.60 0.41
N PRO A 42 -10.50 -18.91 0.71
CA PRO A 42 -11.14 -19.93 -0.11
C PRO A 42 -12.67 -19.80 -0.15
N LYS A 43 -13.28 -19.45 0.98
CA LYS A 43 -14.75 -19.22 1.07
C LYS A 43 -15.13 -17.97 0.26
N TRP A 44 -14.31 -16.92 0.33
CA TRP A 44 -14.50 -15.69 -0.42
C TRP A 44 -14.39 -15.89 -1.93
N ILE A 45 -13.41 -16.67 -2.40
CA ILE A 45 -13.24 -17.05 -3.81
C ILE A 45 -14.47 -17.80 -4.31
N ASN A 46 -14.94 -18.80 -3.55
CA ASN A 46 -16.12 -19.58 -3.92
C ASN A 46 -17.39 -18.72 -3.97
N LEU A 47 -17.57 -17.82 -3.00
CA LEU A 47 -18.69 -16.87 -2.98
C LEU A 47 -18.68 -15.97 -4.24
N GLN A 48 -17.50 -15.42 -4.59
CA GLN A 48 -17.38 -14.57 -5.79
C GLN A 48 -17.65 -15.34 -7.07
N LYS A 49 -17.16 -16.57 -7.23
CA LYS A 49 -17.43 -17.43 -8.40
C LYS A 49 -18.92 -17.71 -8.57
N ASN A 50 -19.65 -17.89 -7.46
CA ASN A 50 -21.09 -18.10 -7.50
C ASN A 50 -21.87 -16.85 -7.90
N ILE A 51 -21.48 -15.67 -7.38
CA ILE A 51 -22.17 -14.39 -7.64
C ILE A 51 -21.77 -13.82 -9.02
N PHE A 52 -20.49 -13.94 -9.38
CA PHE A 52 -19.90 -13.36 -10.58
C PHE A 52 -19.12 -14.39 -11.42
N PRO A 53 -19.77 -15.39 -12.03
CA PRO A 53 -19.09 -16.50 -12.68
C PRO A 53 -18.18 -16.10 -13.86
N LYS A 54 -18.41 -14.93 -14.45
CA LYS A 54 -17.59 -14.41 -15.57
C LYS A 54 -16.36 -13.61 -15.15
N GLY A 55 -16.18 -13.38 -13.82
CA GLY A 55 -15.06 -12.58 -13.31
C GLY A 55 -14.95 -11.19 -13.93
N GLN A 56 -13.76 -10.59 -13.84
CA GLN A 56 -13.45 -9.29 -14.45
C GLN A 56 -13.24 -9.42 -15.97
N PRO A 57 -13.63 -8.41 -16.77
CA PRO A 57 -13.39 -8.43 -18.21
C PRO A 57 -11.88 -8.32 -18.49
N ILE A 58 -11.37 -9.21 -19.35
CA ILE A 58 -9.98 -9.17 -19.82
C ILE A 58 -9.83 -8.12 -20.91
N ARG A 59 -8.71 -7.40 -20.89
CA ARG A 59 -8.39 -6.40 -21.94
C ARG A 59 -8.09 -7.10 -23.25
N THR A 60 -8.72 -6.69 -24.33
CA THR A 60 -8.55 -7.26 -25.68
C THR A 60 -7.19 -6.95 -26.31
N ASP A 61 -6.50 -5.90 -25.85
CA ASP A 61 -5.18 -5.47 -26.32
C ASP A 61 -4.02 -6.07 -25.50
N GLY A 62 -4.34 -6.87 -24.46
CA GLY A 62 -3.39 -7.55 -23.60
C GLY A 62 -2.65 -8.72 -24.27
N PRO A 63 -1.66 -9.34 -23.58
CA PRO A 63 -1.05 -10.59 -24.00
C PRO A 63 -2.07 -11.73 -24.11
N SER A 64 -1.88 -12.66 -25.07
CA SER A 64 -2.76 -13.81 -25.26
C SER A 64 -2.80 -14.76 -24.04
N SER A 65 -1.74 -14.79 -23.24
CA SER A 65 -1.66 -15.54 -21.98
C SER A 65 -2.74 -15.14 -20.96
N HIS A 66 -3.27 -13.91 -21.04
CA HIS A 66 -4.29 -13.44 -20.11
C HIS A 66 -5.69 -14.04 -20.37
N VAL A 67 -5.94 -14.58 -21.56
CA VAL A 67 -7.23 -15.22 -21.88
C VAL A 67 -7.52 -16.41 -20.95
N ILE A 68 -6.49 -17.13 -20.52
CA ILE A 68 -6.61 -18.27 -19.59
C ILE A 68 -7.12 -17.83 -18.20
N LYS A 69 -6.94 -16.56 -17.84
CA LYS A 69 -7.34 -15.98 -16.55
C LYS A 69 -8.82 -15.55 -16.50
N GLU A 70 -9.61 -15.81 -17.56
CA GLU A 70 -11.04 -15.49 -17.59
C GLU A 70 -11.78 -16.26 -16.49
N GLY A 71 -12.64 -15.55 -15.74
CA GLY A 71 -13.39 -16.12 -14.62
C GLY A 71 -12.69 -16.03 -13.27
N THR A 72 -11.43 -15.58 -13.20
CA THR A 72 -10.75 -15.37 -11.91
C THR A 72 -11.43 -14.23 -11.12
N PRO A 73 -11.82 -14.45 -9.85
CA PRO A 73 -12.40 -13.44 -8.99
C PRO A 73 -11.45 -12.23 -8.76
N ALA A 74 -11.99 -11.02 -8.72
CA ALA A 74 -11.18 -9.79 -8.69
C ALA A 74 -11.41 -8.88 -7.47
N LEU A 75 -12.11 -9.36 -6.43
CA LEU A 75 -12.38 -8.60 -5.20
C LEU A 75 -11.59 -9.14 -4.01
N GLY A 76 -10.38 -9.66 -4.22
CA GLY A 76 -9.51 -10.15 -3.14
C GLY A 76 -9.12 -9.04 -2.16
N GLY A 77 -9.00 -7.82 -2.66
CA GLY A 77 -8.70 -6.62 -1.86
C GLY A 77 -9.67 -6.39 -0.70
N VAL A 78 -10.96 -6.71 -0.85
CA VAL A 78 -11.96 -6.52 0.21
C VAL A 78 -11.56 -7.26 1.49
N LEU A 79 -11.17 -8.52 1.39
CA LEU A 79 -10.81 -9.34 2.55
C LEU A 79 -9.47 -8.89 3.16
N ILE A 80 -8.52 -8.46 2.33
CA ILE A 80 -7.25 -7.86 2.77
C ILE A 80 -7.55 -6.64 3.65
N LEU A 81 -8.33 -5.68 3.13
CA LEU A 81 -8.62 -4.43 3.84
C LEU A 81 -9.42 -4.65 5.12
N LEU A 82 -10.41 -5.53 5.11
CA LEU A 82 -11.16 -5.89 6.31
C LEU A 82 -10.24 -6.47 7.40
N SER A 83 -9.34 -7.37 7.03
CA SER A 83 -8.38 -7.94 7.97
C SER A 83 -7.46 -6.88 8.56
N ILE A 84 -6.92 -5.97 7.74
CA ILE A 84 -6.04 -4.88 8.19
C ILE A 84 -6.78 -3.98 9.19
N VAL A 85 -8.00 -3.53 8.85
CA VAL A 85 -8.79 -2.65 9.70
C VAL A 85 -9.11 -3.30 11.04
N ILE A 86 -9.59 -4.54 11.03
CA ILE A 86 -9.94 -5.29 12.26
C ILE A 86 -8.70 -5.44 13.15
N ASN A 87 -7.57 -5.90 12.60
CA ASN A 87 -6.36 -6.11 13.39
C ASN A 87 -5.75 -4.80 13.91
N THR A 88 -5.78 -3.73 13.12
CA THR A 88 -5.32 -2.43 13.59
C THR A 88 -6.15 -1.93 14.76
N ILE A 89 -7.48 -2.06 14.72
CA ILE A 89 -8.38 -1.67 15.81
C ILE A 89 -8.15 -2.54 17.07
N LEU A 90 -7.95 -3.85 16.91
CA LEU A 90 -7.76 -4.76 18.02
C LEU A 90 -6.45 -4.54 18.78
N TRP A 91 -5.35 -4.34 18.05
CA TRP A 91 -4.00 -4.39 18.61
C TRP A 91 -3.33 -3.03 18.84
N THR A 92 -3.93 -1.92 18.39
CA THR A 92 -3.45 -0.57 18.71
C THR A 92 -3.81 -0.18 20.14
N ASN A 93 -2.84 0.35 20.89
CA ASN A 93 -3.08 0.94 22.20
C ASN A 93 -3.54 2.40 22.05
N ASN A 94 -4.40 2.85 22.99
CA ASN A 94 -4.84 4.25 23.12
C ASN A 94 -5.19 4.89 21.79
N PHE A 95 -6.00 4.25 21.01
CA PHE A 95 -6.47 4.59 19.66
C PHE A 95 -5.70 5.77 19.03
N SER A 96 -4.49 5.45 18.53
CA SER A 96 -3.61 6.45 17.94
C SER A 96 -4.36 7.19 16.81
N LYS A 97 -4.38 8.54 16.90
CA LYS A 97 -4.97 9.38 15.85
C LYS A 97 -4.38 9.08 14.47
N PHE A 98 -3.12 8.67 14.42
CA PHE A 98 -2.44 8.29 13.18
C PHE A 98 -2.99 6.99 12.60
N ASN A 99 -3.22 5.96 13.41
CA ASN A 99 -3.84 4.72 12.93
C ASN A 99 -5.28 4.97 12.45
N TYR A 100 -6.03 5.86 13.13
CA TYR A 100 -7.34 6.28 12.65
C TYR A 100 -7.29 6.91 11.25
N LEU A 101 -6.34 7.82 10.99
CA LEU A 101 -6.18 8.45 9.68
C LEU A 101 -5.79 7.45 8.58
N VAL A 102 -4.92 6.48 8.92
CA VAL A 102 -4.55 5.42 7.97
C VAL A 102 -5.75 4.49 7.70
N ILE A 103 -6.51 4.07 8.73
CA ILE A 103 -7.73 3.28 8.55
C ILE A 103 -8.74 4.03 7.68
N LEU A 104 -8.93 5.32 7.94
CA LEU A 104 -9.83 6.15 7.15
C LEU A 104 -9.40 6.22 5.67
N SER A 105 -8.09 6.35 5.40
CA SER A 105 -7.56 6.31 4.03
C SER A 105 -7.81 4.95 3.36
N ILE A 106 -7.59 3.85 4.09
CA ILE A 106 -7.87 2.49 3.63
C ILE A 106 -9.34 2.35 3.22
N ILE A 107 -10.26 2.83 4.05
CA ILE A 107 -11.70 2.76 3.78
C ILE A 107 -12.08 3.60 2.57
N LEU A 108 -11.63 4.87 2.50
CA LEU A 108 -12.03 5.79 1.44
C LEU A 108 -11.51 5.37 0.06
N PHE A 109 -10.20 5.07 -0.05
CA PHE A 109 -9.63 4.58 -1.31
C PHE A 109 -10.11 3.16 -1.63
N GLY A 110 -10.31 2.31 -0.61
CA GLY A 110 -10.88 0.98 -0.76
C GLY A 110 -12.30 1.01 -1.30
N PHE A 111 -13.15 1.92 -0.80
CA PHE A 111 -14.50 2.11 -1.31
C PHE A 111 -14.54 2.62 -2.76
N LEU A 112 -13.65 3.56 -3.10
CA LEU A 112 -13.50 4.02 -4.49
C LEU A 112 -13.09 2.87 -5.42
N GLY A 113 -12.08 2.08 -5.01
CA GLY A 113 -11.63 0.91 -5.77
C GLY A 113 -12.72 -0.15 -5.88
N PHE A 114 -13.42 -0.46 -4.78
CA PHE A 114 -14.53 -1.41 -4.76
C PHE A 114 -15.65 -1.03 -5.72
N THR A 115 -16.05 0.25 -5.73
CA THR A 115 -17.07 0.72 -6.66
C THR A 115 -16.63 0.56 -8.11
N ASP A 116 -15.36 0.84 -8.41
CA ASP A 116 -14.82 0.66 -9.76
C ASP A 116 -14.79 -0.82 -10.18
N ASP A 117 -14.30 -1.71 -9.32
CA ASP A 117 -14.27 -3.16 -9.55
C ASP A 117 -15.67 -3.74 -9.71
N TYR A 118 -16.61 -3.37 -8.83
CA TYR A 118 -18.00 -3.81 -8.90
C TYR A 118 -18.67 -3.40 -10.22
N LEU A 119 -18.46 -2.14 -10.65
CA LEU A 119 -18.99 -1.65 -11.93
C LEU A 119 -18.36 -2.39 -13.12
N LYS A 120 -17.05 -2.67 -13.11
CA LYS A 120 -16.37 -3.46 -14.13
C LYS A 120 -16.94 -4.87 -14.23
N ILE A 121 -17.18 -5.53 -13.09
CA ILE A 121 -17.72 -6.90 -13.05
C ILE A 121 -19.18 -6.91 -13.57
N LYS A 122 -20.02 -5.99 -13.09
CA LYS A 122 -21.47 -5.98 -13.39
C LYS A 122 -21.78 -5.42 -14.77
N PHE A 123 -21.15 -4.30 -15.14
CA PHE A 123 -21.48 -3.54 -16.36
C PHE A 123 -20.37 -3.58 -17.42
N ARG A 124 -19.29 -4.33 -17.18
CA ARG A 124 -18.13 -4.41 -18.07
C ARG A 124 -17.45 -3.07 -18.34
N LYS A 125 -17.78 -2.05 -17.54
CA LYS A 125 -17.23 -0.70 -17.63
C LYS A 125 -17.11 -0.09 -16.24
N GLY A 126 -15.89 0.32 -15.87
CA GLY A 126 -15.60 0.99 -14.59
C GLY A 126 -15.94 2.49 -14.60
N ILE A 127 -15.55 3.16 -13.53
CA ILE A 127 -15.65 4.62 -13.39
C ILE A 127 -14.77 5.29 -14.45
N SER A 128 -15.22 6.40 -15.02
CA SER A 128 -14.40 7.16 -15.96
C SER A 128 -13.13 7.68 -15.26
N SER A 129 -11.99 7.64 -15.97
CA SER A 129 -10.69 8.06 -15.40
C SER A 129 -10.72 9.50 -14.85
N LYS A 130 -11.46 10.40 -15.49
CA LYS A 130 -11.61 11.78 -15.02
C LYS A 130 -12.37 11.88 -13.70
N LEU A 131 -13.48 11.14 -13.57
CA LEU A 131 -14.28 11.11 -12.34
C LEU A 131 -13.50 10.44 -11.21
N LYS A 132 -12.83 9.33 -11.50
CA LYS A 132 -11.98 8.62 -10.53
C LYS A 132 -10.88 9.54 -9.98
N PHE A 133 -10.17 10.24 -10.87
CA PHE A 133 -9.13 11.20 -10.48
C PHE A 133 -9.68 12.35 -9.64
N PHE A 134 -10.86 12.90 -10.02
CA PHE A 134 -11.53 13.96 -9.24
C PHE A 134 -11.90 13.49 -7.83
N ILE A 135 -12.47 12.27 -7.69
CA ILE A 135 -12.80 11.70 -6.38
C ILE A 135 -11.52 11.46 -5.55
N GLN A 136 -10.44 10.99 -6.17
CA GLN A 136 -9.15 10.83 -5.48
C GLN A 136 -8.64 12.17 -4.93
N ILE A 137 -8.77 13.27 -5.68
CA ILE A 137 -8.42 14.63 -5.22
C ILE A 137 -9.28 15.00 -3.99
N LEU A 138 -10.58 14.80 -4.03
CA LEU A 138 -11.46 15.14 -2.90
C LEU A 138 -11.13 14.33 -1.65
N ILE A 139 -10.91 13.02 -1.77
CA ILE A 139 -10.47 12.16 -0.67
C ILE A 139 -9.14 12.67 -0.10
N THR A 140 -8.19 13.00 -0.96
CA THR A 140 -6.88 13.50 -0.56
C THR A 140 -6.96 14.82 0.19
N PHE A 141 -7.72 15.78 -0.31
CA PHE A 141 -7.95 17.06 0.40
C PHE A 141 -8.58 16.85 1.77
N PHE A 142 -9.58 15.98 1.86
CA PHE A 142 -10.23 15.67 3.13
C PHE A 142 -9.24 15.06 4.13
N LEU A 143 -8.42 14.09 3.69
CA LEU A 143 -7.41 13.47 4.55
C LEU A 143 -6.33 14.47 4.98
N LEU A 144 -5.82 15.31 4.07
CA LEU A 144 -4.83 16.34 4.39
C LEU A 144 -5.39 17.39 5.36
N TYR A 145 -6.66 17.77 5.23
CA TYR A 145 -7.33 18.63 6.18
C TYR A 145 -7.33 18.03 7.59
N LEU A 146 -7.67 16.73 7.71
CA LEU A 146 -7.63 16.03 9.01
C LEU A 146 -6.20 15.90 9.55
N ILE A 147 -5.23 15.57 8.71
CA ILE A 147 -3.82 15.44 9.10
C ILE A 147 -3.29 16.76 9.67
N ASN A 148 -3.65 17.88 9.06
CA ASN A 148 -3.23 19.23 9.51
C ASN A 148 -3.72 19.58 10.91
N GLN A 149 -4.77 18.92 11.42
CA GLN A 149 -5.24 19.11 12.81
C GLN A 149 -4.33 18.43 13.85
N TYR A 150 -3.48 17.49 13.43
CA TYR A 150 -2.71 16.63 14.33
C TYR A 150 -1.20 16.76 14.19
N ILE A 151 -0.71 17.25 13.05
CA ILE A 151 0.72 17.43 12.79
C ILE A 151 1.08 18.89 12.83
N ILE A 152 1.95 19.24 13.79
CA ILE A 152 2.59 20.54 13.84
C ILE A 152 3.60 20.62 12.68
N ASN A 153 3.65 21.74 11.95
CA ASN A 153 4.54 21.95 10.79
C ASN A 153 4.31 20.95 9.64
N LEU A 154 3.04 20.72 9.28
CA LEU A 154 2.72 19.86 8.13
C LEU A 154 3.43 20.30 6.84
N THR A 155 3.71 21.60 6.72
CA THR A 155 4.27 22.24 5.51
C THR A 155 5.77 22.06 5.32
N SER A 156 6.48 21.50 6.30
CA SER A 156 7.92 21.22 6.20
C SER A 156 8.19 19.88 5.54
N LEU A 157 9.12 19.87 4.60
CA LEU A 157 9.60 18.71 3.87
C LEU A 157 11.02 18.36 4.31
N TYR A 158 11.24 17.12 4.72
CA TYR A 158 12.54 16.63 5.16
C TYR A 158 13.23 15.85 4.04
N LEU A 159 14.50 16.20 3.78
CA LEU A 159 15.31 15.52 2.78
C LEU A 159 16.15 14.42 3.45
N PRO A 160 16.06 13.16 3.01
CA PRO A 160 16.71 12.03 3.69
C PRO A 160 18.25 12.12 3.71
N PHE A 161 18.85 12.88 2.78
CA PHE A 161 20.30 13.07 2.70
C PHE A 161 20.81 14.25 3.52
N PHE A 162 19.93 15.15 3.98
CA PHE A 162 20.28 16.38 4.72
C PHE A 162 19.45 16.45 6.00
N LYS A 163 19.81 15.66 7.01
CA LYS A 163 19.01 15.46 8.22
C LYS A 163 18.77 16.73 9.06
N SER A 164 19.66 17.70 9.00
CA SER A 164 19.52 19.00 9.67
C SER A 164 18.76 20.05 8.87
N PHE A 165 18.36 19.72 7.62
CA PHE A 165 17.71 20.65 6.73
C PHE A 165 16.27 20.26 6.45
N SER A 166 15.35 21.17 6.75
CA SER A 166 13.95 21.07 6.34
C SER A 166 13.61 22.21 5.40
N LEU A 167 12.92 21.89 4.32
CA LEU A 167 12.44 22.88 3.36
C LEU A 167 11.00 23.26 3.70
N GLU A 168 10.76 24.50 4.10
CA GLU A 168 9.43 25.01 4.33
C GLU A 168 8.75 25.37 3.02
N LEU A 169 7.82 24.53 2.58
CA LEU A 169 7.08 24.69 1.32
C LEU A 169 5.82 25.54 1.48
N GLY A 170 5.37 25.80 2.71
CA GLY A 170 4.10 26.49 2.94
C GLY A 170 2.94 25.79 2.22
N TYR A 171 2.09 26.57 1.56
CA TYR A 171 0.94 26.01 0.80
C TYR A 171 1.30 25.08 -0.37
N PHE A 172 2.52 25.21 -0.93
CA PHE A 172 2.99 24.29 -1.98
C PHE A 172 3.14 22.85 -1.50
N TYR A 173 3.33 22.64 -0.18
CA TYR A 173 3.34 21.29 0.38
C TYR A 173 2.03 20.53 0.12
N ILE A 174 0.89 21.22 0.14
CA ILE A 174 -0.41 20.58 -0.14
C ILE A 174 -0.43 19.99 -1.55
N ILE A 175 0.08 20.74 -2.55
CA ILE A 175 0.17 20.29 -3.94
C ILE A 175 1.11 19.08 -4.03
N PHE A 176 2.25 19.14 -3.35
CA PHE A 176 3.21 18.03 -3.28
C PHE A 176 2.58 16.80 -2.62
N ALA A 177 1.91 16.94 -1.48
CA ALA A 177 1.25 15.85 -0.78
C ALA A 177 0.13 15.19 -1.62
N ILE A 178 -0.66 15.99 -2.35
CA ILE A 178 -1.64 15.47 -3.32
C ILE A 178 -0.96 14.63 -4.38
N PHE A 179 0.16 15.10 -4.93
CA PHE A 179 0.95 14.34 -5.91
C PHE A 179 1.46 13.03 -5.33
N VAL A 180 1.98 13.03 -4.10
CA VAL A 180 2.46 11.82 -3.40
C VAL A 180 1.32 10.82 -3.20
N ILE A 181 0.17 11.26 -2.67
CA ILE A 181 -0.95 10.36 -2.36
C ILE A 181 -1.56 9.78 -3.63
N ILE A 182 -1.91 10.63 -4.59
CA ILE A 182 -2.53 10.18 -5.85
C ILE A 182 -1.52 9.39 -6.70
N GLY A 183 -0.27 9.83 -6.70
CA GLY A 183 0.82 9.14 -7.38
C GLY A 183 1.01 7.73 -6.85
N SER A 184 1.13 7.56 -5.54
CA SER A 184 1.28 6.26 -4.89
C SER A 184 0.06 5.36 -5.13
N THR A 185 -1.16 5.90 -4.96
CA THR A 185 -2.42 5.19 -5.19
C THR A 185 -2.49 4.61 -6.61
N ASN A 186 -2.20 5.44 -7.62
CA ASN A 186 -2.28 5.01 -9.01
C ASN A 186 -1.06 4.17 -9.44
N ALA A 187 0.14 4.44 -8.94
CA ALA A 187 1.33 3.66 -9.25
C ALA A 187 1.22 2.21 -8.76
N THR A 188 0.70 2.01 -7.55
CA THR A 188 0.42 0.68 -7.01
C THR A 188 -0.64 -0.04 -7.85
N ASN A 189 -1.71 0.65 -8.23
CA ASN A 189 -2.75 0.08 -9.09
C ASN A 189 -2.23 -0.29 -10.50
N LEU A 190 -1.35 0.52 -11.08
CA LEU A 190 -0.72 0.21 -12.37
C LEU A 190 0.23 -0.99 -12.29
N THR A 191 0.81 -1.27 -11.12
CA THR A 191 1.71 -2.41 -10.91
C THR A 191 0.96 -3.72 -10.70
N ASP A 192 -0.33 -3.69 -10.36
CA ASP A 192 -1.19 -4.86 -10.17
C ASP A 192 -1.66 -5.45 -11.52
N GLY A 193 -0.71 -5.84 -12.36
CA GLY A 193 -0.97 -6.34 -13.71
C GLY A 193 -0.62 -7.80 -13.97
N LEU A 194 0.18 -8.44 -13.10
CA LEU A 194 0.60 -9.84 -13.18
C LEU A 194 0.36 -10.56 -11.86
N ASP A 195 0.18 -11.89 -11.91
CA ASP A 195 -0.10 -12.73 -10.74
C ASP A 195 1.01 -12.60 -9.69
N GLY A 196 0.66 -12.13 -8.49
CA GLY A 196 1.58 -11.93 -7.39
C GLY A 196 2.52 -10.73 -7.49
N LEU A 197 2.52 -9.99 -8.61
CA LEU A 197 3.51 -8.94 -8.84
C LEU A 197 3.48 -7.84 -7.77
N VAL A 198 2.31 -7.31 -7.44
CA VAL A 198 2.17 -6.16 -6.53
C VAL A 198 2.32 -6.55 -5.05
N SER A 199 2.00 -7.79 -4.69
CA SER A 199 1.91 -8.25 -3.29
C SER A 199 3.25 -8.16 -2.57
N MET A 200 4.33 -8.71 -3.12
CA MET A 200 5.66 -8.68 -2.48
C MET A 200 6.27 -7.29 -2.40
N PRO A 201 6.26 -6.45 -3.44
CA PRO A 201 6.68 -5.07 -3.34
C PRO A 201 5.96 -4.29 -2.24
N LEU A 202 4.63 -4.45 -2.11
CA LEU A 202 3.88 -3.86 -1.00
C LEU A 202 4.36 -4.35 0.37
N ILE A 203 4.59 -5.67 0.53
CA ILE A 203 5.12 -6.25 1.76
C ILE A 203 6.47 -5.60 2.13
N PHE A 204 7.39 -5.46 1.18
CA PHE A 204 8.69 -4.86 1.43
C PHE A 204 8.60 -3.38 1.82
N VAL A 205 7.72 -2.62 1.16
CA VAL A 205 7.51 -1.21 1.48
C VAL A 205 6.84 -1.05 2.85
N PHE A 206 5.81 -1.85 3.17
CA PHE A 206 5.21 -1.83 4.52
C PHE A 206 6.22 -2.24 5.60
N LEU A 207 7.11 -3.22 5.34
CA LEU A 207 8.18 -3.59 6.27
C LEU A 207 9.14 -2.41 6.49
N THR A 208 9.54 -1.74 5.42
CA THR A 208 10.37 -0.53 5.50
C THR A 208 9.71 0.53 6.38
N PHE A 209 8.43 0.82 6.15
CA PHE A 209 7.70 1.81 6.95
C PHE A 209 7.40 1.35 8.38
N ALA A 210 7.28 0.04 8.63
CA ALA A 210 7.22 -0.48 10.00
C ALA A 210 8.50 -0.14 10.79
N VAL A 211 9.67 -0.32 10.17
CA VAL A 211 10.97 0.03 10.77
C VAL A 211 11.06 1.54 11.01
N PHE A 212 10.73 2.36 10.00
CA PHE A 212 10.74 3.82 10.16
C PHE A 212 9.77 4.29 11.25
N SER A 213 8.56 3.74 11.30
CA SER A 213 7.55 4.08 12.32
C SER A 213 8.04 3.76 13.73
N TYR A 214 8.66 2.60 13.92
CA TYR A 214 9.20 2.18 15.20
C TYR A 214 10.31 3.12 15.67
N ILE A 215 11.24 3.47 14.79
CA ILE A 215 12.38 4.33 15.06
C ILE A 215 11.93 5.77 15.33
N ILE A 216 11.12 6.35 14.45
CA ILE A 216 10.67 7.74 14.54
C ILE A 216 9.73 7.94 15.73
N GLY A 217 8.98 6.92 16.13
CA GLY A 217 8.11 6.92 17.29
C GLY A 217 8.82 6.76 18.65
N ASN A 218 10.14 6.51 18.64
CA ASN A 218 10.96 6.38 19.84
C ASN A 218 11.96 7.54 19.94
N SER A 219 11.86 8.33 21.00
CA SER A 219 12.70 9.54 21.18
C SER A 219 14.20 9.23 21.21
N ILE A 220 14.62 8.11 21.83
CA ILE A 220 16.03 7.72 21.92
C ILE A 220 16.59 7.34 20.54
N TYR A 221 15.85 6.52 19.78
CA TYR A 221 16.30 6.08 18.46
C TYR A 221 16.25 7.20 17.43
N SER A 222 15.23 8.05 17.47
CA SER A 222 15.11 9.19 16.55
C SER A 222 16.22 10.21 16.79
N ASP A 223 16.56 10.49 18.05
CA ASP A 223 17.67 11.39 18.40
C ASP A 223 19.02 10.81 17.94
N TYR A 224 19.31 9.54 18.27
CA TYR A 224 20.53 8.86 17.84
C TYR A 224 20.74 8.87 16.32
N LEU A 225 19.64 8.71 15.55
CA LEU A 225 19.68 8.67 14.08
C LEU A 225 19.46 10.04 13.43
N LEU A 226 19.33 11.11 14.23
CA LEU A 226 19.07 12.48 13.78
C LEU A 226 17.81 12.59 12.90
N LEU A 227 16.77 11.83 13.28
CA LEU A 227 15.46 11.87 12.63
C LEU A 227 14.50 12.76 13.43
N ASN A 228 13.51 13.33 12.76
CA ASN A 228 12.49 14.10 13.42
C ASN A 228 11.58 13.17 14.25
N PHE A 229 11.61 13.34 15.59
CA PHE A 229 10.74 12.57 16.48
C PHE A 229 9.27 12.94 16.26
N VAL A 230 8.43 11.95 15.99
CA VAL A 230 6.97 12.13 15.85
C VAL A 230 6.28 11.30 16.93
N PRO A 231 5.75 11.95 17.99
CA PRO A 231 5.08 11.24 19.08
C PRO A 231 3.93 10.38 18.57
N SER A 232 3.75 9.19 19.15
CA SER A 232 2.70 8.23 18.82
C SER A 232 2.79 7.57 17.42
N SER A 233 3.77 7.91 16.59
CA SER A 233 3.96 7.29 15.28
C SER A 233 4.41 5.83 15.39
N GLY A 234 4.97 5.39 16.51
CA GLY A 234 5.31 3.99 16.76
C GLY A 234 4.12 3.04 16.63
N GLU A 235 2.90 3.49 16.92
CA GLU A 235 1.68 2.67 16.76
C GLU A 235 1.35 2.36 15.29
N LEU A 236 1.91 3.11 14.33
CA LEU A 236 1.78 2.79 12.89
C LEU A 236 2.43 1.45 12.51
N VAL A 237 3.34 0.92 13.34
CA VAL A 237 3.90 -0.43 13.16
C VAL A 237 2.78 -1.47 13.10
N ILE A 238 1.71 -1.30 13.90
CA ILE A 238 0.59 -2.26 13.96
C ILE A 238 -0.13 -2.36 12.62
N VAL A 239 -0.46 -1.22 12.00
CA VAL A 239 -1.12 -1.24 10.68
C VAL A 239 -0.19 -1.76 9.58
N CYS A 240 1.10 -1.45 9.65
CA CYS A 240 2.08 -1.98 8.71
C CYS A 240 2.18 -3.51 8.81
N THR A 241 2.29 -4.06 10.03
CA THR A 241 2.39 -5.51 10.25
C THR A 241 1.09 -6.24 9.95
N ALA A 242 -0.08 -5.63 10.24
CA ALA A 242 -1.37 -6.15 9.78
C ALA A 242 -1.43 -6.25 8.26
N SER A 243 -0.93 -5.22 7.55
CA SER A 243 -0.87 -5.20 6.08
C SER A 243 0.06 -6.29 5.54
N ILE A 244 1.23 -6.48 6.16
CA ILE A 244 2.17 -7.54 5.79
C ILE A 244 1.53 -8.91 5.95
N GLY A 245 0.88 -9.19 7.10
CA GLY A 245 0.22 -10.47 7.35
C GLY A 245 -0.89 -10.76 6.34
N ALA A 246 -1.76 -9.78 6.08
CA ALA A 246 -2.85 -9.90 5.10
C ALA A 246 -2.31 -10.16 3.68
N LEU A 247 -1.27 -9.44 3.27
CA LEU A 247 -0.65 -9.57 1.95
C LEU A 247 0.10 -10.91 1.77
N LEU A 248 0.77 -11.42 2.81
CA LEU A 248 1.41 -12.74 2.78
C LEU A 248 0.37 -13.85 2.57
N ALA A 249 -0.75 -13.80 3.30
CA ALA A 249 -1.83 -14.77 3.13
C ALA A 249 -2.52 -14.62 1.77
N PHE A 250 -2.71 -13.40 1.29
CA PHE A 250 -3.26 -13.15 -0.04
C PHE A 250 -2.34 -13.69 -1.14
N LEU A 251 -1.03 -13.49 -1.03
CA LEU A 251 -0.05 -13.96 -2.01
C LEU A 251 -0.10 -15.48 -2.18
N TRP A 252 -0.45 -16.24 -1.15
CA TRP A 252 -0.63 -17.68 -1.24
C TRP A 252 -1.63 -18.07 -2.34
N TYR A 253 -2.72 -17.29 -2.49
CA TYR A 253 -3.77 -17.52 -3.48
C TYR A 253 -3.59 -16.70 -4.77
N ASN A 254 -2.79 -15.63 -4.72
CA ASN A 254 -2.54 -14.75 -5.85
C ASN A 254 -1.25 -15.09 -6.62
N SER A 255 -0.42 -16.02 -6.10
CA SER A 255 0.75 -16.52 -6.84
C SER A 255 0.32 -17.27 -8.10
N TYR A 256 1.18 -17.24 -9.13
CA TYR A 256 0.86 -17.85 -10.42
C TYR A 256 0.66 -19.38 -10.32
N PRO A 257 -0.40 -19.96 -10.89
CA PRO A 257 -1.56 -19.29 -11.49
C PRO A 257 -2.53 -18.75 -10.43
N ALA A 258 -2.90 -17.46 -10.52
CA ALA A 258 -3.69 -16.82 -9.49
C ALA A 258 -5.13 -17.35 -9.40
N GLU A 259 -5.57 -17.66 -8.18
CA GLU A 259 -6.96 -18.04 -7.87
C GLU A 259 -7.86 -16.82 -7.62
N VAL A 260 -7.27 -15.66 -7.29
CA VAL A 260 -7.94 -14.40 -6.99
C VAL A 260 -7.05 -13.21 -7.30
N PHE A 261 -7.62 -12.13 -7.83
CA PHE A 261 -6.94 -10.85 -8.04
C PHE A 261 -7.25 -9.87 -6.91
N MET A 262 -6.29 -8.96 -6.65
CA MET A 262 -6.43 -7.92 -5.63
C MET A 262 -7.51 -6.91 -6.04
N GLY A 263 -7.49 -6.48 -7.27
CA GLY A 263 -8.36 -5.45 -7.84
C GLY A 263 -7.99 -4.03 -7.41
N ASP A 264 -8.71 -3.07 -7.99
CA ASP A 264 -8.56 -1.66 -7.66
C ASP A 264 -8.86 -1.38 -6.18
N THR A 265 -9.73 -2.19 -5.57
CA THR A 265 -10.08 -2.16 -4.15
C THR A 265 -8.84 -2.24 -3.27
N GLY A 266 -8.00 -3.26 -3.46
CA GLY A 266 -6.80 -3.46 -2.65
C GLY A 266 -5.66 -2.56 -3.07
N SER A 267 -5.34 -2.51 -4.36
CA SER A 267 -4.16 -1.83 -4.86
C SER A 267 -4.19 -0.30 -4.62
N GLN A 268 -5.33 0.36 -4.86
CA GLN A 268 -5.46 1.80 -4.59
C GLN A 268 -5.45 2.12 -3.09
N SER A 269 -6.12 1.32 -2.30
CA SER A 269 -6.20 1.50 -0.86
C SER A 269 -4.83 1.35 -0.19
N LEU A 270 -4.08 0.30 -0.54
CA LEU A 270 -2.76 0.05 0.02
C LEU A 270 -1.73 1.10 -0.44
N GLY A 271 -1.77 1.51 -1.71
CA GLY A 271 -0.94 2.60 -2.20
C GLY A 271 -1.24 3.94 -1.51
N GLY A 272 -2.52 4.26 -1.33
CA GLY A 272 -2.96 5.46 -0.60
C GLY A 272 -2.57 5.43 0.87
N SER A 273 -2.72 4.30 1.55
CA SER A 273 -2.33 4.15 2.97
C SER A 273 -0.83 4.31 3.18
N LEU A 274 0.03 3.77 2.29
CA LEU A 274 1.47 3.99 2.34
C LEU A 274 1.84 5.47 2.19
N ALA A 275 1.17 6.19 1.30
CA ALA A 275 1.38 7.63 1.15
C ALA A 275 0.98 8.41 2.41
N ILE A 276 -0.16 8.07 3.03
CA ILE A 276 -0.57 8.67 4.31
C ILE A 276 0.45 8.37 5.41
N ILE A 277 0.91 7.12 5.54
CA ILE A 277 1.95 6.75 6.51
C ILE A 277 3.22 7.58 6.27
N SER A 278 3.66 7.74 5.02
CA SER A 278 4.86 8.52 4.70
C SER A 278 4.74 9.99 5.08
N ILE A 279 3.57 10.61 4.86
CA ILE A 279 3.28 12.00 5.25
C ILE A 279 3.23 12.14 6.77
N LEU A 280 2.60 11.20 7.48
CA LEU A 280 2.54 11.19 8.94
C LEU A 280 3.93 11.09 9.58
N LEU A 281 4.84 10.35 8.94
CA LEU A 281 6.24 10.19 9.38
C LEU A 281 7.18 11.26 8.81
N LYS A 282 6.71 12.11 7.90
CA LYS A 282 7.56 13.08 7.17
C LYS A 282 8.68 12.39 6.36
N GLN A 283 8.34 11.26 5.73
CA GLN A 283 9.27 10.40 4.99
C GLN A 283 8.80 10.17 3.54
N GLU A 284 8.33 11.24 2.87
CA GLU A 284 7.76 11.17 1.52
C GLU A 284 8.81 10.74 0.48
N PHE A 285 10.06 11.20 0.60
CA PHE A 285 11.14 10.76 -0.28
C PHE A 285 11.55 9.31 -0.02
N VAL A 286 11.46 8.85 1.23
CA VAL A 286 11.69 7.44 1.56
C VAL A 286 10.66 6.57 0.85
N LEU A 287 9.39 7.01 0.77
CA LEU A 287 8.36 6.31 0.00
C LEU A 287 8.71 6.24 -1.49
N ALA A 288 9.21 7.33 -2.08
CA ALA A 288 9.60 7.34 -3.49
C ALA A 288 10.75 6.36 -3.77
N ILE A 289 11.68 6.21 -2.82
CA ILE A 289 12.83 5.28 -2.95
C ILE A 289 12.38 3.85 -2.67
N ALA A 290 11.74 3.57 -1.53
CA ALA A 290 11.26 2.22 -1.18
C ALA A 290 10.24 1.70 -2.21
N GLY A 291 9.35 2.58 -2.66
CA GLY A 291 8.38 2.33 -3.74
C GLY A 291 8.95 2.52 -5.14
N GLY A 292 10.27 2.49 -5.33
CA GLY A 292 10.93 2.79 -6.60
C GLY A 292 10.41 1.94 -7.77
N LEU A 293 10.02 0.70 -7.52
CA LEU A 293 9.38 -0.14 -8.52
C LEU A 293 8.05 0.48 -9.00
N PHE A 294 7.19 0.92 -8.08
CA PHE A 294 5.91 1.58 -8.40
C PHE A 294 6.14 2.86 -9.18
N VAL A 295 7.16 3.64 -8.80
CA VAL A 295 7.56 4.87 -9.52
C VAL A 295 7.99 4.55 -10.95
N ILE A 296 8.83 3.53 -11.16
CA ILE A 296 9.29 3.11 -12.50
C ILE A 296 8.11 2.67 -13.36
N GLU A 297 7.19 1.87 -12.83
CA GLU A 297 5.98 1.44 -13.53
C GLU A 297 5.11 2.63 -13.96
N ALA A 298 4.82 3.55 -13.04
CA ALA A 298 4.04 4.75 -13.34
C ALA A 298 4.73 5.68 -14.34
N LEU A 299 6.06 5.88 -14.21
CA LEU A 299 6.83 6.65 -15.17
C LEU A 299 6.82 6.02 -16.55
N SER A 300 6.88 4.69 -16.67
CA SER A 300 6.82 4.01 -17.96
C SER A 300 5.51 4.31 -18.72
N VAL A 301 4.39 4.36 -18.00
CA VAL A 301 3.09 4.74 -18.55
C VAL A 301 3.08 6.20 -18.95
N SER A 302 3.58 7.09 -18.11
CA SER A 302 3.66 8.53 -18.39
C SER A 302 4.50 8.82 -19.65
N ILE A 303 5.68 8.19 -19.74
CA ILE A 303 6.58 8.31 -20.93
C ILE A 303 5.84 7.79 -22.18
N GLN A 304 5.20 6.63 -22.09
CA GLN A 304 4.45 6.06 -23.23
C GLN A 304 3.36 7.00 -23.72
N VAL A 305 2.56 7.57 -22.80
CA VAL A 305 1.45 8.48 -23.15
C VAL A 305 1.98 9.77 -23.78
N ILE A 306 3.00 10.38 -23.18
CA ILE A 306 3.62 11.63 -23.69
C ILE A 306 4.22 11.38 -25.08
N PHE A 307 5.04 10.33 -25.21
CA PHE A 307 5.71 10.02 -26.47
C PHE A 307 4.71 9.70 -27.58
N PHE A 308 3.65 8.93 -27.29
CA PHE A 308 2.61 8.61 -28.25
C PHE A 308 1.83 9.86 -28.71
N LYS A 309 1.57 10.79 -27.78
CA LYS A 309 0.88 12.06 -28.09
C LYS A 309 1.68 12.90 -29.11
N PHE A 310 3.01 12.97 -28.95
CA PHE A 310 3.85 13.81 -29.82
C PHE A 310 4.33 13.10 -31.09
N LYS A 311 4.69 11.82 -30.99
CA LYS A 311 5.31 11.08 -32.09
C LYS A 311 4.39 10.11 -32.80
N LYS A 312 3.17 9.85 -32.27
CA LYS A 312 2.21 8.82 -32.75
C LYS A 312 2.82 7.42 -32.89
N LYS A 313 3.90 7.15 -32.16
CA LYS A 313 4.60 5.86 -32.10
C LYS A 313 4.71 5.41 -30.65
N ARG A 314 4.77 4.10 -30.42
CA ARG A 314 5.00 3.54 -29.09
C ARG A 314 6.48 3.65 -28.73
N PHE A 315 6.79 4.07 -27.50
CA PHE A 315 8.16 4.05 -26.95
C PHE A 315 8.49 2.66 -26.43
N PHE A 316 7.60 2.12 -25.58
CA PHE A 316 7.65 0.72 -25.14
C PHE A 316 6.71 -0.11 -26.02
N LEU A 317 6.93 -1.44 -26.13
CA LEU A 317 6.03 -2.35 -26.82
C LEU A 317 4.62 -2.30 -26.20
N MET A 318 4.57 -2.21 -24.88
CA MET A 318 3.36 -1.97 -24.07
C MET A 318 3.78 -1.29 -22.76
N ALA A 319 2.92 -0.51 -22.15
CA ALA A 319 3.10 0.05 -20.80
C ALA A 319 1.92 -0.39 -19.93
N PRO A 320 2.14 -0.62 -18.63
CA PRO A 320 3.36 -0.49 -17.82
C PRO A 320 4.51 -1.43 -18.23
N LEU A 321 5.68 -1.27 -17.57
CA LEU A 321 6.93 -1.91 -18.00
C LEU A 321 6.89 -3.45 -17.93
N HIS A 322 6.18 -4.04 -16.96
CA HIS A 322 6.00 -5.49 -16.88
C HIS A 322 5.38 -6.08 -18.17
N HIS A 323 4.40 -5.41 -18.77
CA HIS A 323 3.82 -5.84 -20.04
C HIS A 323 4.78 -5.67 -21.23
N HIS A 324 5.73 -4.73 -21.16
CA HIS A 324 6.79 -4.64 -22.16
C HIS A 324 7.65 -5.89 -22.19
N TYR A 325 7.99 -6.43 -21.03
CA TYR A 325 8.78 -7.66 -20.91
C TYR A 325 7.98 -8.91 -21.31
N GLU A 326 6.68 -8.96 -21.02
CA GLU A 326 5.81 -10.03 -21.53
C GLU A 326 5.78 -10.03 -23.08
N LYS A 327 5.60 -8.86 -23.69
CA LYS A 327 5.62 -8.72 -25.18
C LYS A 327 6.99 -9.06 -25.77
N LYS A 328 8.07 -9.06 -25.02
CA LYS A 328 9.38 -9.60 -25.40
C LYS A 328 9.50 -11.13 -25.27
N GLY A 329 8.45 -11.80 -24.81
CA GLY A 329 8.43 -13.27 -24.66
C GLY A 329 9.06 -13.77 -23.36
N ILE A 330 9.26 -12.91 -22.35
CA ILE A 330 9.73 -13.35 -21.04
C ILE A 330 8.54 -13.93 -20.26
N PRO A 331 8.66 -15.14 -19.67
CA PRO A 331 7.59 -15.75 -18.88
C PRO A 331 7.20 -14.87 -17.68
N GLU A 332 5.88 -14.80 -17.40
CA GLU A 332 5.30 -13.99 -16.33
C GLU A 332 6.00 -14.19 -14.98
N GLN A 333 6.15 -15.44 -14.55
CA GLN A 333 6.80 -15.79 -13.28
C GLN A 333 8.23 -15.21 -13.16
N LYS A 334 8.98 -15.22 -14.26
CA LYS A 334 10.34 -14.70 -14.29
C LYS A 334 10.37 -13.17 -14.17
N ILE A 335 9.39 -12.50 -14.76
CA ILE A 335 9.22 -11.03 -14.63
C ILE A 335 8.91 -10.70 -13.17
N VAL A 336 7.93 -11.39 -12.58
CA VAL A 336 7.48 -11.18 -11.20
C VAL A 336 8.64 -11.33 -10.20
N ILE A 337 9.40 -12.43 -10.26
CA ILE A 337 10.54 -12.65 -9.36
C ILE A 337 11.61 -11.57 -9.53
N ARG A 338 11.92 -11.16 -10.77
CA ARG A 338 12.91 -10.11 -11.04
C ARG A 338 12.46 -8.76 -10.46
N PHE A 339 11.17 -8.45 -10.55
CA PHE A 339 10.61 -7.21 -10.02
C PHE A 339 10.59 -7.23 -8.48
N TRP A 340 10.34 -8.40 -7.86
CA TRP A 340 10.50 -8.56 -6.40
C TRP A 340 11.93 -8.26 -5.95
N ILE A 341 12.93 -8.80 -6.66
CA ILE A 341 14.34 -8.53 -6.35
C ILE A 341 14.65 -7.04 -6.46
N ILE A 342 14.20 -6.38 -7.52
CA ILE A 342 14.39 -4.93 -7.72
C ILE A 342 13.72 -4.14 -6.58
N SER A 343 12.47 -4.48 -6.23
CA SER A 343 11.76 -3.82 -5.13
C SER A 343 12.47 -4.01 -3.80
N PHE A 344 12.96 -5.22 -3.52
CA PHE A 344 13.74 -5.50 -2.31
C PHE A 344 15.00 -4.64 -2.22
N ILE A 345 15.74 -4.49 -3.34
CA ILE A 345 16.92 -3.62 -3.41
C ILE A 345 16.56 -2.17 -3.09
N PHE A 346 15.46 -1.64 -3.67
CA PHE A 346 14.99 -0.29 -3.36
C PHE A 346 14.65 -0.12 -1.86
N CYS A 347 14.02 -1.11 -1.25
CA CYS A 347 13.73 -1.08 0.19
C CYS A 347 15.01 -1.12 1.05
N LEU A 348 16.04 -1.90 0.66
CA LEU A 348 17.34 -1.88 1.33
C LEU A 348 18.03 -0.51 1.20
N ILE A 349 17.97 0.12 0.02
CA ILE A 349 18.49 1.49 -0.19
C ILE A 349 17.73 2.46 0.72
N ALA A 350 16.40 2.38 0.80
CA ALA A 350 15.59 3.22 1.67
C ALA A 350 15.94 3.04 3.16
N LEU A 351 16.14 1.79 3.62
CA LEU A 351 16.57 1.50 4.98
C LEU A 351 17.99 2.02 5.28
N SER A 352 18.89 2.01 4.29
CA SER A 352 20.25 2.56 4.48
C SER A 352 20.24 4.06 4.79
N LEU A 353 19.20 4.80 4.36
CA LEU A 353 19.04 6.23 4.65
C LEU A 353 18.89 6.52 6.14
N LEU A 354 18.48 5.55 6.96
CA LEU A 354 18.42 5.69 8.41
C LEU A 354 19.77 6.08 9.02
N LYS A 355 20.88 5.59 8.44
CA LYS A 355 22.22 5.81 8.96
C LYS A 355 23.07 6.80 8.16
N ILE A 356 22.58 7.34 7.03
CA ILE A 356 23.29 8.37 6.28
C ILE A 356 23.28 9.66 7.11
N ARG A 357 24.45 10.14 7.47
CA ARG A 357 24.70 11.35 8.27
C ARG A 357 25.14 12.50 7.38
#